data_986c5de939fdb69619b90a93a00e247f
#
_entry.id   986c5de939fdb69619b90a93a00e247f
#
_cell.length_a   1.000
_cell.length_b   1.000
_cell.length_c   1.000
_cell.angle_alpha   90.00
_cell.angle_beta   90.00
_cell.angle_gamma   90.00
#
_symmetry.space_group_name_H-M   'P 1'
#
loop_
_entity.id
_entity.type
_entity.pdbx_description
1 polymer ?
#
loop_
_entity_poly.entity_id
_entity_poly.type
_entity_poly.pdbx_seq_one_letter_code
_entity_poly.pdbx_strand_id
1 'polypeptide(L)'
;RCLEEIHKHPELEMQLISPERAIELKKEEDLLVMVDYHKPSLSISQGLYEQFDKIVIIDHHRRGEEFPSKPLLTYIESSASSASELVSELIQYQSSKTNRLDRFEATLLLAGMVVDTNSFNVRTTARTFDVASYLRSCGADASLVQYLLSSDLATYLEISNLIAGSDYVTSDIVVAAGTDEKEYNSVIAAKTADTLLSMININAAFVITKRTDGLIGISARSTGTINVQIIMESLGGGGHFTNAATQLENTTVEETKQKLFAAIKENMNQIYDKE
;
A
#
# COMPACT_ATOMS: atom_id res chain seq x y z
N ARG A 1 4.27 13.04 -7.75
CA ARG A 1 5.73 13.17 -7.97
C ARG A 1 6.30 12.08 -8.88
N CYS A 2 6.08 10.77 -8.60
CA CYS A 2 6.56 9.73 -9.54
C CYS A 2 6.10 9.98 -10.96
N LEU A 3 4.80 10.22 -11.19
CA LEU A 3 4.26 10.53 -12.51
C LEU A 3 4.88 11.82 -13.09
N GLU A 4 5.08 12.86 -12.28
CA GLU A 4 5.72 14.10 -12.70
C GLU A 4 7.17 13.88 -13.15
N GLU A 5 7.92 13.01 -12.46
CA GLU A 5 9.27 12.65 -12.89
C GLU A 5 9.25 11.79 -14.16
N ILE A 6 8.34 10.82 -14.28
CA ILE A 6 8.18 10.00 -15.48
C ILE A 6 7.85 10.88 -16.69
N HIS A 7 7.01 11.91 -16.56
CA HIS A 7 6.69 12.85 -17.62
C HIS A 7 7.88 13.69 -18.10
N LYS A 8 8.98 13.78 -17.33
CA LYS A 8 10.23 14.38 -17.77
C LYS A 8 11.09 13.45 -18.64
N HIS A 9 10.68 12.19 -18.77
CA HIS A 9 11.32 11.14 -19.57
C HIS A 9 10.38 10.73 -20.72
N PRO A 10 10.42 11.44 -21.89
CA PRO A 10 9.48 11.22 -23.00
C PRO A 10 9.47 9.78 -23.52
N GLU A 11 10.59 9.08 -23.40
CA GLU A 11 10.73 7.67 -23.77
C GLU A 11 9.88 6.74 -22.90
N LEU A 12 9.59 7.13 -21.64
CA LEU A 12 8.74 6.38 -20.70
C LEU A 12 7.29 6.87 -20.74
N GLU A 13 7.06 8.15 -21.00
CA GLU A 13 5.72 8.72 -21.09
C GLU A 13 4.86 8.03 -22.16
N MET A 14 5.46 7.67 -23.29
CA MET A 14 4.78 6.94 -24.37
C MET A 14 4.33 5.52 -23.96
N GLN A 15 4.80 5.00 -22.83
CA GLN A 15 4.42 3.69 -22.30
C GLN A 15 3.27 3.78 -21.30
N LEU A 16 2.93 4.97 -20.81
CA LEU A 16 1.78 5.19 -19.92
C LEU A 16 0.53 5.52 -20.73
N ILE A 17 -0.34 4.55 -20.89
CA ILE A 17 -1.57 4.68 -21.68
C ILE A 17 -2.80 4.43 -20.81
N SER A 18 -3.94 5.05 -21.15
CA SER A 18 -5.19 4.75 -20.47
C SER A 18 -5.71 3.35 -20.85
N PRO A 19 -6.58 2.73 -20.01
CA PRO A 19 -7.20 1.46 -20.34
C PRO A 19 -7.93 1.47 -21.69
N GLU A 20 -8.62 2.56 -22.01
CA GLU A 20 -9.34 2.73 -23.28
C GLU A 20 -8.35 2.70 -24.45
N ARG A 21 -7.23 3.42 -24.32
CA ARG A 21 -6.20 3.43 -25.35
C ARG A 21 -5.53 2.06 -25.49
N ALA A 22 -5.33 1.34 -24.37
CA ALA A 22 -4.80 -0.02 -24.39
C ALA A 22 -5.74 -0.99 -25.15
N ILE A 23 -7.07 -0.87 -24.94
CA ILE A 23 -8.08 -1.67 -25.67
C ILE A 23 -8.02 -1.38 -27.17
N GLU A 24 -7.91 -0.10 -27.58
CA GLU A 24 -7.80 0.29 -28.99
C GLU A 24 -6.55 -0.28 -29.68
N LEU A 25 -5.43 -0.32 -28.97
CA LEU A 25 -4.13 -0.74 -29.52
C LEU A 25 -3.91 -2.24 -29.46
N LYS A 26 -4.71 -2.95 -28.65
CA LYS A 26 -4.56 -4.39 -28.39
C LYS A 26 -4.59 -5.20 -29.68
N LYS A 27 -3.66 -6.16 -29.75
CA LYS A 27 -3.55 -7.19 -30.77
C LYS A 27 -3.81 -8.57 -30.17
N GLU A 28 -4.12 -9.55 -31.00
CA GLU A 28 -4.40 -10.93 -30.58
C GLU A 28 -3.21 -11.59 -29.84
N GLU A 29 -2.01 -11.19 -30.20
CA GLU A 29 -0.78 -11.78 -29.64
C GLU A 29 -0.33 -11.13 -28.32
N ASP A 30 -0.95 -10.02 -27.92
CA ASP A 30 -0.53 -9.25 -26.75
C ASP A 30 -0.71 -10.03 -25.44
N LEU A 31 0.14 -9.72 -24.49
CA LEU A 31 0.24 -10.32 -23.18
C LEU A 31 -0.12 -9.29 -22.11
N LEU A 32 -1.01 -9.65 -21.20
CA LEU A 32 -1.25 -8.86 -19.98
C LEU A 32 -0.31 -9.34 -18.88
N VAL A 33 0.50 -8.44 -18.35
CA VAL A 33 1.34 -8.70 -17.19
C VAL A 33 0.74 -7.97 -15.98
N MET A 34 0.19 -8.70 -15.05
CA MET A 34 -0.31 -8.19 -13.77
C MET A 34 0.86 -8.14 -12.78
N VAL A 35 1.18 -6.96 -12.28
CA VAL A 35 2.31 -6.74 -11.36
C VAL A 35 1.80 -6.15 -10.07
N ASP A 36 2.24 -6.71 -8.94
CA ASP A 36 1.88 -6.30 -7.58
C ASP A 36 0.43 -6.60 -7.17
N TYR A 37 -0.28 -7.35 -7.96
CA TYR A 37 -1.60 -7.90 -7.63
C TYR A 37 -1.89 -9.15 -8.48
N HIS A 38 -2.75 -10.03 -7.96
CA HIS A 38 -3.18 -11.23 -8.68
C HIS A 38 -4.71 -11.38 -8.75
N LYS A 39 -5.46 -10.54 -8.04
CA LYS A 39 -6.93 -10.58 -8.04
C LYS A 39 -7.46 -9.76 -9.21
N PRO A 40 -8.25 -10.35 -10.14
CA PRO A 40 -8.85 -9.62 -11.24
C PRO A 40 -9.66 -8.39 -10.81
N SER A 41 -10.38 -8.47 -9.68
CA SER A 41 -11.16 -7.36 -9.13
C SER A 41 -10.35 -6.13 -8.76
N LEU A 42 -9.03 -6.26 -8.56
CA LEU A 42 -8.11 -5.15 -8.30
C LEU A 42 -7.56 -4.50 -9.56
N SER A 43 -7.89 -5.03 -10.76
CA SER A 43 -7.50 -4.40 -12.01
C SER A 43 -8.09 -2.99 -12.12
N ILE A 44 -7.28 -2.04 -12.59
CA ILE A 44 -7.71 -0.64 -12.86
C ILE A 44 -8.91 -0.64 -13.83
N SER A 45 -8.99 -1.60 -14.75
CA SER A 45 -10.07 -1.73 -15.70
C SER A 45 -10.44 -3.21 -15.90
N GLN A 46 -11.63 -3.59 -15.47
CA GLN A 46 -12.17 -4.92 -15.73
C GLN A 46 -12.36 -5.16 -17.23
N GLY A 47 -12.85 -4.15 -17.96
CA GLY A 47 -13.04 -4.23 -19.40
C GLY A 47 -11.74 -4.47 -20.17
N LEU A 48 -10.61 -3.94 -19.68
CA LEU A 48 -9.28 -4.22 -20.25
C LEU A 48 -8.85 -5.66 -19.88
N TYR A 49 -8.97 -6.04 -18.62
CA TYR A 49 -8.59 -7.37 -18.14
C TYR A 49 -9.31 -8.49 -18.94
N GLU A 50 -10.61 -8.34 -19.16
CA GLU A 50 -11.45 -9.30 -19.88
C GLU A 50 -11.08 -9.46 -21.36
N GLN A 51 -10.30 -8.55 -21.93
CA GLN A 51 -9.83 -8.63 -23.31
C GLN A 51 -8.62 -9.58 -23.49
N PHE A 52 -8.01 -10.05 -22.41
CA PHE A 52 -6.78 -10.83 -22.49
C PHE A 52 -6.97 -12.29 -22.10
N ASP A 53 -6.59 -13.20 -23.01
CA ASP A 53 -6.49 -14.64 -22.75
C ASP A 53 -5.08 -15.04 -22.24
N LYS A 54 -4.07 -14.23 -22.56
CA LYS A 54 -2.67 -14.47 -22.18
C LYS A 54 -2.30 -13.59 -20.99
N ILE A 55 -2.23 -14.18 -19.82
CA ILE A 55 -1.98 -13.47 -18.56
C ILE A 55 -0.74 -14.01 -17.88
N VAL A 56 0.14 -13.12 -17.46
CA VAL A 56 1.29 -13.39 -16.56
C VAL A 56 1.06 -12.63 -15.26
N ILE A 57 1.39 -13.27 -14.14
CA ILE A 57 1.23 -12.68 -12.81
C ILE A 57 2.60 -12.66 -12.12
N ILE A 58 3.01 -11.49 -11.63
CA ILE A 58 4.19 -11.27 -10.80
C ILE A 58 3.74 -10.54 -9.54
N ASP A 59 3.71 -11.23 -8.39
CA ASP A 59 3.14 -10.68 -7.16
C ASP A 59 3.83 -11.24 -5.91
N HIS A 60 3.84 -10.46 -4.83
CA HIS A 60 4.37 -10.88 -3.54
C HIS A 60 3.29 -11.03 -2.45
N HIS A 61 2.04 -10.77 -2.77
CA HIS A 61 0.92 -10.97 -1.85
C HIS A 61 0.59 -12.44 -1.65
N ARG A 62 0.02 -12.78 -0.51
CA ARG A 62 -0.49 -14.13 -0.27
C ARG A 62 -1.62 -14.42 -1.25
N ARG A 63 -1.54 -15.57 -1.89
CA ARG A 63 -2.56 -16.02 -2.84
C ARG A 63 -3.92 -16.14 -2.16
N GLY A 64 -4.92 -15.42 -2.71
CA GLY A 64 -6.31 -15.49 -2.31
C GLY A 64 -7.11 -16.51 -3.12
N GLU A 65 -8.42 -16.59 -2.86
CA GLU A 65 -9.34 -17.46 -3.60
C GLU A 65 -9.59 -16.92 -5.02
N GLU A 66 -9.69 -15.59 -5.16
CA GLU A 66 -9.86 -14.93 -6.44
C GLU A 66 -8.57 -14.93 -7.24
N PHE A 67 -8.61 -15.53 -8.44
CA PHE A 67 -7.43 -15.74 -9.26
C PHE A 67 -7.80 -15.90 -10.74
N PRO A 68 -6.99 -15.46 -11.73
CA PRO A 68 -7.20 -15.73 -13.14
C PRO A 68 -7.28 -17.23 -13.42
N SER A 69 -8.24 -17.66 -14.25
CA SER A 69 -8.57 -19.07 -14.41
C SER A 69 -7.45 -19.91 -15.04
N LYS A 70 -6.65 -19.35 -15.94
CA LYS A 70 -5.57 -20.05 -16.67
C LYS A 70 -4.43 -19.08 -17.05
N PRO A 71 -3.68 -18.54 -16.10
CA PRO A 71 -2.54 -17.70 -16.44
C PRO A 71 -1.46 -18.52 -17.14
N LEU A 72 -0.75 -17.92 -18.10
CA LEU A 72 0.40 -18.53 -18.77
C LEU A 72 1.57 -18.74 -17.83
N LEU A 73 1.79 -17.77 -16.94
CA LEU A 73 2.83 -17.82 -15.91
C LEU A 73 2.29 -17.20 -14.62
N THR A 74 2.61 -17.84 -13.53
CA THR A 74 2.35 -17.33 -12.18
C THR A 74 3.67 -17.33 -11.41
N TYR A 75 4.14 -16.14 -11.07
CA TYR A 75 5.29 -15.94 -10.18
C TYR A 75 4.82 -15.17 -8.94
N ILE A 76 4.40 -15.92 -7.94
CA ILE A 76 3.95 -15.37 -6.65
C ILE A 76 4.87 -15.88 -5.56
N GLU A 77 5.53 -14.93 -4.87
CA GLU A 77 6.50 -15.22 -3.83
C GLU A 77 6.26 -14.33 -2.61
N SER A 78 5.51 -14.85 -1.65
CA SER A 78 5.09 -14.08 -0.46
C SER A 78 6.23 -13.81 0.55
N SER A 79 7.40 -14.42 0.36
CA SER A 79 8.60 -14.13 1.14
C SER A 79 9.41 -12.96 0.58
N ALA A 80 9.13 -12.55 -0.68
CA ALA A 80 9.75 -11.36 -1.26
C ALA A 80 9.22 -10.08 -0.60
N SER A 81 10.07 -9.08 -0.51
CA SER A 81 9.71 -7.81 0.12
C SER A 81 8.71 -6.99 -0.68
N SER A 82 8.77 -7.11 -2.01
CA SER A 82 7.98 -6.32 -2.95
C SER A 82 7.92 -6.97 -4.33
N ALA A 83 6.95 -6.58 -5.15
CA ALA A 83 6.93 -6.94 -6.56
C ALA A 83 8.14 -6.33 -7.31
N SER A 84 8.63 -5.17 -6.89
CA SER A 84 9.84 -4.55 -7.42
C SER A 84 11.09 -5.42 -7.21
N GLU A 85 11.21 -6.13 -6.07
CA GLU A 85 12.25 -7.13 -5.84
C GLU A 85 12.19 -8.24 -6.88
N LEU A 86 11.00 -8.83 -7.07
CA LEU A 86 10.79 -9.94 -8.02
C LEU A 86 11.11 -9.52 -9.46
N VAL A 87 10.62 -8.37 -9.90
CA VAL A 87 10.88 -7.84 -11.24
C VAL A 87 12.36 -7.57 -11.44
N SER A 88 13.05 -7.00 -10.45
CA SER A 88 14.48 -6.72 -10.52
C SER A 88 15.30 -7.99 -10.67
N GLU A 89 14.95 -9.07 -9.97
CA GLU A 89 15.59 -10.37 -10.13
C GLU A 89 15.37 -10.97 -11.52
N LEU A 90 14.13 -10.92 -12.02
CA LEU A 90 13.85 -11.39 -13.38
C LEU A 90 14.71 -10.67 -14.41
N ILE A 91 14.91 -9.36 -14.26
CA ILE A 91 15.78 -8.57 -15.15
C ILE A 91 17.24 -8.94 -14.94
N GLN A 92 17.71 -9.07 -13.69
CA GLN A 92 19.10 -9.41 -13.35
C GLN A 92 19.52 -10.77 -13.93
N TYR A 93 18.63 -11.74 -13.90
CA TYR A 93 18.91 -13.11 -14.35
C TYR A 93 18.55 -13.37 -15.82
N GLN A 94 18.10 -12.36 -16.56
CA GLN A 94 17.93 -12.50 -18.00
C GLN A 94 19.25 -12.81 -18.69
N SER A 95 19.21 -13.78 -19.61
CA SER A 95 20.37 -14.16 -20.40
C SER A 95 20.80 -13.11 -21.43
N SER A 96 19.95 -12.13 -21.74
CA SER A 96 20.24 -11.06 -22.68
C SER A 96 21.04 -9.92 -22.05
N LYS A 97 22.24 -9.71 -22.55
CA LYS A 97 23.11 -8.58 -22.11
C LYS A 97 22.66 -7.21 -22.66
N THR A 98 21.63 -7.17 -23.49
CA THR A 98 21.20 -5.95 -24.20
C THR A 98 20.17 -5.14 -23.42
N ASN A 99 19.39 -5.78 -22.53
CA ASN A 99 18.39 -5.09 -21.71
C ASN A 99 18.94 -4.85 -20.30
N ARG A 100 19.74 -3.81 -20.15
CA ARG A 100 20.15 -3.32 -18.83
C ARG A 100 19.20 -2.22 -18.39
N LEU A 101 18.82 -2.25 -17.12
CA LEU A 101 18.12 -1.14 -16.49
C LEU A 101 18.92 0.14 -16.68
N ASP A 102 18.26 1.20 -17.08
CA ASP A 102 18.84 2.53 -16.98
C ASP A 102 18.82 3.03 -15.53
N ARG A 103 19.46 4.19 -15.31
CA ARG A 103 19.56 4.76 -13.97
C ARG A 103 18.19 5.10 -13.37
N PHE A 104 17.26 5.59 -14.20
CA PHE A 104 15.96 6.02 -13.73
C PHE A 104 15.05 4.84 -13.44
N GLU A 105 15.00 3.82 -14.31
CA GLU A 105 14.29 2.56 -14.09
C GLU A 105 14.77 1.87 -12.81
N ALA A 106 16.09 1.75 -12.62
CA ALA A 106 16.67 1.20 -11.40
C ALA A 106 16.28 2.01 -10.15
N THR A 107 16.16 3.34 -10.27
CA THR A 107 15.73 4.22 -9.17
C THR A 107 14.27 4.00 -8.83
N LEU A 108 13.38 3.85 -9.83
CA LEU A 108 11.96 3.58 -9.59
C LEU A 108 11.74 2.21 -8.93
N LEU A 109 12.45 1.17 -9.38
CA LEU A 109 12.39 -0.16 -8.75
C LEU A 109 12.88 -0.12 -7.30
N LEU A 110 13.98 0.61 -7.03
CA LEU A 110 14.46 0.80 -5.67
C LEU A 110 13.44 1.57 -4.81
N ALA A 111 12.77 2.59 -5.37
CA ALA A 111 11.73 3.32 -4.67
C ALA A 111 10.55 2.41 -4.28
N GLY A 112 10.12 1.50 -5.15
CA GLY A 112 9.10 0.49 -4.85
C GLY A 112 9.51 -0.40 -3.68
N MET A 113 10.74 -0.91 -3.68
CA MET A 113 11.26 -1.69 -2.55
C MET A 113 11.27 -0.90 -1.23
N VAL A 114 11.69 0.36 -1.27
CA VAL A 114 11.71 1.24 -0.08
C VAL A 114 10.31 1.47 0.49
N VAL A 115 9.28 1.61 -0.37
CA VAL A 115 7.88 1.77 0.06
C VAL A 115 7.39 0.51 0.78
N ASP A 116 7.48 -0.66 0.16
CA ASP A 116 6.92 -1.90 0.69
C ASP A 116 7.64 -2.40 1.94
N THR A 117 8.90 -2.06 2.09
CA THR A 117 9.72 -2.42 3.24
C THR A 117 9.73 -1.36 4.35
N ASN A 118 8.99 -0.28 4.19
CA ASN A 118 9.07 0.88 5.09
C ASN A 118 10.54 1.26 5.34
N SER A 119 11.26 1.61 4.26
CA SER A 119 12.70 1.96 4.32
C SER A 119 13.59 0.83 4.88
N PHE A 120 13.35 -0.40 4.43
CA PHE A 120 14.04 -1.63 4.85
C PHE A 120 13.86 -2.01 6.32
N ASN A 121 12.81 -1.52 6.99
CA ASN A 121 12.51 -1.85 8.38
C ASN A 121 11.66 -3.12 8.53
N VAL A 122 10.86 -3.47 7.52
CA VAL A 122 9.95 -4.63 7.56
C VAL A 122 10.08 -5.49 6.31
N ARG A 123 9.77 -6.80 6.44
CA ARG A 123 9.75 -7.78 5.35
C ARG A 123 11.06 -7.87 4.55
N THR A 124 12.19 -7.57 5.15
CA THR A 124 13.50 -7.61 4.49
C THR A 124 14.23 -8.91 4.78
N THR A 125 14.89 -9.43 3.77
CA THR A 125 15.74 -10.61 3.84
C THR A 125 17.10 -10.30 3.20
N ALA A 126 18.07 -11.21 3.27
CA ALA A 126 19.33 -11.08 2.54
C ALA A 126 19.07 -10.85 1.03
N ARG A 127 18.11 -11.57 0.46
CA ARG A 127 17.66 -11.42 -0.93
C ARG A 127 17.26 -9.98 -1.27
N THR A 128 16.51 -9.31 -0.39
CA THR A 128 16.11 -7.90 -0.56
C THR A 128 17.33 -6.98 -0.68
N PHE A 129 18.33 -7.18 0.17
CA PHE A 129 19.58 -6.38 0.15
C PHE A 129 20.44 -6.68 -1.07
N ASP A 130 20.49 -7.94 -1.53
CA ASP A 130 21.19 -8.32 -2.77
C ASP A 130 20.59 -7.62 -3.98
N VAL A 131 19.25 -7.59 -4.09
CA VAL A 131 18.55 -6.87 -5.16
C VAL A 131 18.77 -5.36 -5.05
N ALA A 132 18.69 -4.78 -3.85
CA ALA A 132 18.98 -3.36 -3.66
C ALA A 132 20.41 -3.01 -4.06
N SER A 133 21.39 -3.88 -3.75
CA SER A 133 22.80 -3.76 -4.19
C SER A 133 22.91 -3.81 -5.72
N TYR A 134 22.21 -4.75 -6.36
CA TYR A 134 22.14 -4.82 -7.83
C TYR A 134 21.60 -3.52 -8.45
N LEU A 135 20.47 -3.02 -7.96
CA LEU A 135 19.88 -1.76 -8.45
C LEU A 135 20.84 -0.58 -8.26
N ARG A 136 21.56 -0.53 -7.13
CA ARG A 136 22.60 0.47 -6.91
C ARG A 136 23.74 0.35 -7.93
N SER A 137 24.13 -0.86 -8.30
CA SER A 137 25.15 -1.09 -9.34
C SER A 137 24.67 -0.68 -10.74
N CYS A 138 23.37 -0.70 -11.01
CA CYS A 138 22.73 -0.15 -12.21
C CYS A 138 22.62 1.39 -12.18
N GLY A 139 23.03 2.04 -11.09
CA GLY A 139 23.06 3.50 -10.96
C GLY A 139 21.84 4.10 -10.25
N ALA A 140 20.98 3.29 -9.60
CA ALA A 140 19.84 3.82 -8.85
C ALA A 140 20.25 4.94 -7.90
N ASP A 141 19.50 6.05 -7.91
CA ASP A 141 19.80 7.26 -7.15
C ASP A 141 19.00 7.32 -5.85
N ALA A 142 19.68 7.11 -4.72
CA ALA A 142 19.04 7.16 -3.41
C ALA A 142 18.47 8.56 -3.06
N SER A 143 19.10 9.63 -3.55
CA SER A 143 18.58 10.99 -3.32
C SER A 143 17.29 11.23 -4.07
N LEU A 144 17.20 10.72 -5.31
CA LEU A 144 15.96 10.77 -6.09
C LEU A 144 14.87 9.88 -5.44
N VAL A 145 15.20 8.70 -4.93
CA VAL A 145 14.26 7.87 -4.16
C VAL A 145 13.70 8.66 -2.98
N GLN A 146 14.55 9.29 -2.19
CA GLN A 146 14.12 10.12 -1.05
C GLN A 146 13.22 11.28 -1.50
N TYR A 147 13.55 11.94 -2.61
CA TYR A 147 12.72 13.01 -3.18
C TYR A 147 11.34 12.50 -3.62
N LEU A 148 11.28 11.39 -4.35
CA LEU A 148 10.04 10.78 -4.85
C LEU A 148 9.08 10.41 -3.70
N LEU A 149 9.63 9.94 -2.60
CA LEU A 149 8.88 9.46 -1.43
C LEU A 149 8.65 10.56 -0.38
N SER A 150 9.26 11.74 -0.54
CA SER A 150 9.09 12.84 0.42
C SER A 150 7.65 13.35 0.44
N SER A 151 7.17 13.72 1.63
CA SER A 151 5.91 14.43 1.80
C SER A 151 6.12 15.94 1.62
N ASP A 152 5.11 16.63 1.09
CA ASP A 152 5.10 18.09 1.12
C ASP A 152 4.80 18.61 2.53
N LEU A 153 5.15 19.87 2.79
CA LEU A 153 4.99 20.46 4.12
C LEU A 153 3.52 20.51 4.58
N ALA A 154 2.58 20.75 3.66
CA ALA A 154 1.17 20.82 4.00
C ALA A 154 0.66 19.45 4.48
N THR A 155 0.94 18.38 3.77
CA THR A 155 0.65 16.99 4.17
C THR A 155 1.31 16.64 5.50
N TYR A 156 2.58 17.03 5.70
CA TYR A 156 3.28 16.79 6.98
C TYR A 156 2.61 17.50 8.15
N LEU A 157 2.21 18.77 7.98
CA LEU A 157 1.51 19.54 9.01
C LEU A 157 0.14 18.93 9.32
N GLU A 158 -0.60 18.45 8.32
CA GLU A 158 -1.87 17.77 8.55
C GLU A 158 -1.72 16.49 9.39
N ILE A 159 -0.75 15.66 9.06
CA ILE A 159 -0.40 14.46 9.84
C ILE A 159 0.00 14.84 11.26
N SER A 160 0.87 15.85 11.42
CA SER A 160 1.34 16.32 12.73
C SER A 160 0.21 16.84 13.62
N ASN A 161 -0.76 17.56 13.02
CA ASN A 161 -1.92 18.07 13.76
C ASN A 161 -2.84 16.93 14.23
N LEU A 162 -3.06 15.89 13.39
CA LEU A 162 -3.82 14.71 13.80
C LEU A 162 -3.12 13.95 14.92
N ILE A 163 -1.79 13.80 14.85
CA ILE A 163 -0.99 13.15 15.89
C ILE A 163 -1.05 13.95 17.21
N ALA A 164 -0.93 15.28 17.14
CA ALA A 164 -0.97 16.13 18.33
C ALA A 164 -2.32 16.07 19.08
N GLY A 165 -3.41 15.76 18.37
CA GLY A 165 -4.75 15.57 18.94
C GLY A 165 -5.09 14.10 19.26
N SER A 166 -4.11 13.21 19.35
CA SER A 166 -4.37 11.81 19.63
C SER A 166 -4.58 11.52 21.11
N ASP A 167 -5.47 10.56 21.39
CA ASP A 167 -5.77 10.08 22.74
C ASP A 167 -5.38 8.61 22.90
N TYR A 168 -4.89 8.26 24.08
CA TYR A 168 -4.66 6.86 24.46
C TYR A 168 -5.97 6.20 24.91
N VAL A 169 -6.29 5.03 24.32
CA VAL A 169 -7.39 4.16 24.79
C VAL A 169 -6.90 3.21 25.87
N THR A 170 -5.68 2.70 25.66
CA THR A 170 -4.90 1.88 26.61
C THR A 170 -3.46 2.39 26.62
N SER A 171 -2.57 1.74 27.36
CA SER A 171 -1.14 2.11 27.38
C SER A 171 -0.44 1.97 26.01
N ASP A 172 -1.04 1.23 25.07
CA ASP A 172 -0.42 0.82 23.80
C ASP A 172 -1.36 0.96 22.58
N ILE A 173 -2.58 1.46 22.79
CA ILE A 173 -3.55 1.77 21.71
C ILE A 173 -3.83 3.27 21.68
N VAL A 174 -3.66 3.86 20.52
CA VAL A 174 -3.85 5.30 20.30
C VAL A 174 -4.90 5.55 19.21
N VAL A 175 -5.72 6.57 19.42
CA VAL A 175 -6.72 7.05 18.46
C VAL A 175 -6.47 8.53 18.17
N ALA A 176 -6.24 8.87 16.91
CA ALA A 176 -6.24 10.24 16.43
C ALA A 176 -7.55 10.55 15.71
N ALA A 177 -8.09 11.75 15.92
CA ALA A 177 -9.32 12.15 15.27
C ALA A 177 -9.19 13.55 14.66
N GLY A 178 -9.66 13.70 13.43
CA GLY A 178 -9.88 15.00 12.82
C GLY A 178 -11.14 15.68 13.38
N THR A 179 -11.65 16.65 12.65
CA THR A 179 -12.90 17.35 12.97
C THR A 179 -13.90 17.21 11.84
N ASP A 180 -15.19 17.46 12.12
CA ASP A 180 -16.26 17.40 11.12
C ASP A 180 -16.18 18.57 10.10
N GLU A 181 -15.46 19.64 10.43
CA GLU A 181 -15.31 20.83 9.58
C GLU A 181 -14.21 20.65 8.53
N LYS A 182 -13.27 19.73 8.75
CA LYS A 182 -12.12 19.50 7.85
C LYS A 182 -12.19 18.14 7.19
N GLU A 183 -12.11 18.14 5.87
CA GLU A 183 -12.00 16.93 5.06
C GLU A 183 -10.52 16.56 4.84
N TYR A 184 -10.25 15.25 4.83
CA TYR A 184 -8.93 14.68 4.64
C TYR A 184 -8.95 13.65 3.52
N ASN A 185 -7.87 13.60 2.77
CA ASN A 185 -7.61 12.48 1.86
C ASN A 185 -7.34 11.22 2.69
N SER A 186 -7.87 10.08 2.24
CA SER A 186 -7.66 8.77 2.90
C SER A 186 -6.18 8.39 3.09
N VAL A 187 -5.30 8.88 2.21
CA VAL A 187 -3.85 8.69 2.32
C VAL A 187 -3.28 9.38 3.56
N ILE A 188 -3.83 10.53 3.97
CA ILE A 188 -3.37 11.24 5.19
C ILE A 188 -3.72 10.42 6.43
N ALA A 189 -4.93 9.89 6.52
CA ALA A 189 -5.34 9.05 7.63
C ALA A 189 -4.46 7.78 7.74
N ALA A 190 -4.18 7.11 6.62
CA ALA A 190 -3.30 5.94 6.59
C ALA A 190 -1.87 6.29 7.03
N LYS A 191 -1.27 7.35 6.47
CA LYS A 191 0.08 7.82 6.86
C LYS A 191 0.16 8.24 8.33
N THR A 192 -0.90 8.85 8.86
CA THR A 192 -0.98 9.21 10.29
C THR A 192 -0.97 7.95 11.16
N ALA A 193 -1.75 6.93 10.80
CA ALA A 193 -1.77 5.66 11.53
C ALA A 193 -0.41 4.94 11.47
N ASP A 194 0.25 4.91 10.30
CA ASP A 194 1.59 4.35 10.13
C ASP A 194 2.63 5.12 10.97
N THR A 195 2.53 6.45 11.02
CA THR A 195 3.42 7.29 11.83
C THR A 195 3.23 7.04 13.33
N LEU A 196 1.98 6.97 13.80
CA LEU A 196 1.68 6.63 15.20
C LEU A 196 2.21 5.26 15.57
N LEU A 197 2.02 4.26 14.69
CA LEU A 197 2.49 2.90 14.93
C LEU A 197 4.03 2.80 14.98
N SER A 198 4.75 3.75 14.39
CA SER A 198 6.22 3.79 14.46
C SER A 198 6.75 4.32 15.81
N MET A 199 5.89 4.83 16.68
CA MET A 199 6.27 5.35 17.99
C MET A 199 6.43 4.21 19.01
N ILE A 200 7.31 4.42 19.96
CA ILE A 200 7.60 3.43 21.01
C ILE A 200 6.36 3.15 21.86
N ASN A 201 6.15 1.88 22.21
CA ASN A 201 5.03 1.38 23.00
C ASN A 201 3.64 1.51 22.35
N ILE A 202 3.53 1.79 21.05
CA ILE A 202 2.26 1.78 20.36
C ILE A 202 2.13 0.48 19.56
N ASN A 203 1.14 -0.34 19.92
CA ASN A 203 0.84 -1.63 19.27
C ASN A 203 -0.32 -1.54 18.29
N ALA A 204 -1.22 -0.58 18.46
CA ALA A 204 -2.25 -0.28 17.47
C ALA A 204 -2.56 1.22 17.42
N ALA A 205 -2.80 1.71 16.21
CA ALA A 205 -3.18 3.09 15.93
C ALA A 205 -4.43 3.14 15.04
N PHE A 206 -5.37 3.99 15.41
CA PHE A 206 -6.60 4.23 14.67
C PHE A 206 -6.69 5.71 14.36
N VAL A 207 -7.06 6.06 13.14
CA VAL A 207 -7.20 7.45 12.71
C VAL A 207 -8.56 7.66 12.08
N ILE A 208 -9.35 8.56 12.68
CA ILE A 208 -10.71 8.89 12.27
C ILE A 208 -10.67 10.23 11.54
N THR A 209 -11.17 10.28 10.32
CA THR A 209 -11.23 11.51 9.53
C THR A 209 -12.51 11.60 8.71
N LYS A 210 -13.02 12.81 8.53
CA LYS A 210 -14.00 13.08 7.48
C LYS A 210 -13.30 13.06 6.12
N ARG A 211 -13.82 12.27 5.20
CA ARG A 211 -13.31 12.10 3.85
C ARG A 211 -13.89 13.13 2.90
N THR A 212 -13.25 13.31 1.75
CA THR A 212 -13.69 14.22 0.69
C THR A 212 -15.01 13.81 0.01
N ASP A 213 -15.46 12.56 0.20
CA ASP A 213 -16.77 12.06 -0.23
C ASP A 213 -17.86 12.23 0.83
N GLY A 214 -17.54 12.89 1.95
CA GLY A 214 -18.43 13.17 3.07
C GLY A 214 -18.61 12.04 4.08
N LEU A 215 -18.02 10.88 3.84
CA LEU A 215 -18.05 9.75 4.77
C LEU A 215 -17.05 9.97 5.92
N ILE A 216 -17.29 9.32 7.05
CA ILE A 216 -16.29 9.23 8.13
C ILE A 216 -15.49 7.94 7.93
N GLY A 217 -14.20 8.09 7.69
CA GLY A 217 -13.28 6.96 7.52
C GLY A 217 -12.48 6.67 8.78
N ILE A 218 -12.21 5.39 9.04
CA ILE A 218 -11.24 4.95 10.04
C ILE A 218 -10.14 4.18 9.32
N SER A 219 -8.88 4.58 9.51
CA SER A 219 -7.71 3.80 9.16
C SER A 219 -7.12 3.16 10.39
N ALA A 220 -6.91 1.85 10.38
CA ALA A 220 -6.39 1.07 11.51
C ALA A 220 -5.10 0.36 11.13
N ARG A 221 -4.11 0.40 12.01
CA ARG A 221 -2.81 -0.27 11.89
C ARG A 221 -2.43 -0.95 13.20
N SER A 222 -1.70 -2.06 13.09
CA SER A 222 -1.21 -2.81 14.24
C SER A 222 0.15 -3.44 13.97
N THR A 223 0.95 -3.62 15.01
CA THR A 223 2.21 -4.39 14.97
C THR A 223 2.00 -5.90 14.83
N GLY A 224 0.76 -6.38 14.97
CA GLY A 224 0.40 -7.80 14.96
C GLY A 224 0.05 -8.37 16.34
N THR A 225 0.11 -7.58 17.40
CA THR A 225 -0.39 -7.96 18.72
C THR A 225 -1.91 -7.80 18.85
N ILE A 226 -2.47 -6.86 18.11
CA ILE A 226 -3.91 -6.54 18.13
C ILE A 226 -4.48 -6.79 16.73
N ASN A 227 -5.58 -7.55 16.67
CA ASN A 227 -6.28 -7.80 15.42
C ASN A 227 -7.20 -6.63 15.07
N VAL A 228 -6.70 -5.68 14.28
CA VAL A 228 -7.49 -4.52 13.86
C VAL A 228 -8.57 -4.87 12.83
N GLN A 229 -8.45 -6.01 12.14
CA GLN A 229 -9.47 -6.48 11.20
C GLN A 229 -10.81 -6.72 11.91
N ILE A 230 -10.81 -7.49 13.00
CA ILE A 230 -12.05 -7.80 13.75
C ILE A 230 -12.70 -6.52 14.30
N ILE A 231 -11.90 -5.57 14.77
CA ILE A 231 -12.41 -4.28 15.25
C ILE A 231 -13.08 -3.51 14.12
N MET A 232 -12.47 -3.47 12.93
CA MET A 232 -13.06 -2.78 11.78
C MET A 232 -14.27 -3.51 11.23
N GLU A 233 -14.28 -4.85 11.20
CA GLU A 233 -15.45 -5.65 10.79
C GLU A 233 -16.65 -5.43 11.72
N SER A 234 -16.45 -5.25 13.02
CA SER A 234 -17.55 -4.93 13.96
C SER A 234 -18.17 -3.57 13.70
N LEU A 235 -17.47 -2.69 12.97
CA LEU A 235 -17.93 -1.37 12.53
C LEU A 235 -18.35 -1.34 11.05
N GLY A 236 -18.52 -2.52 10.42
CA GLY A 236 -18.96 -2.64 9.03
C GLY A 236 -17.84 -2.46 8.00
N GLY A 237 -16.59 -2.47 8.42
CA GLY A 237 -15.42 -2.39 7.56
C GLY A 237 -14.76 -3.74 7.29
N GLY A 238 -13.45 -3.73 7.06
CA GLY A 238 -12.66 -4.95 6.82
C GLY A 238 -11.19 -4.65 6.61
N GLY A 239 -10.46 -5.67 6.18
CA GLY A 239 -9.04 -5.56 5.89
C GLY A 239 -8.27 -6.82 6.25
N HIS A 240 -7.09 -6.65 6.79
CA HIS A 240 -6.20 -7.71 7.26
C HIS A 240 -5.89 -7.52 8.74
N PHE A 241 -5.31 -8.53 9.34
CA PHE A 241 -4.97 -8.58 10.76
C PHE A 241 -4.28 -7.30 11.28
N THR A 242 -3.32 -6.78 10.50
CA THR A 242 -2.49 -5.61 10.86
C THR A 242 -2.92 -4.31 10.20
N ASN A 243 -3.72 -4.37 9.14
CA ASN A 243 -4.12 -3.21 8.34
C ASN A 243 -5.59 -3.35 7.96
N ALA A 244 -6.45 -2.51 8.51
CA ALA A 244 -7.87 -2.55 8.24
C ALA A 244 -8.44 -1.12 8.15
N ALA A 245 -9.65 -1.02 7.63
CA ALA A 245 -10.35 0.26 7.50
C ALA A 245 -11.87 0.08 7.53
N THR A 246 -12.59 1.15 7.86
CA THR A 246 -14.05 1.22 7.68
C THR A 246 -14.46 2.61 7.19
N GLN A 247 -15.66 2.68 6.65
CA GLN A 247 -16.29 3.90 6.19
C GLN A 247 -17.72 3.91 6.72
N LEU A 248 -18.11 4.99 7.36
CA LEU A 248 -19.40 5.15 8.05
C LEU A 248 -20.16 6.32 7.45
N GLU A 249 -21.43 6.11 7.20
CA GLU A 249 -22.38 7.12 6.74
C GLU A 249 -23.20 7.68 7.89
N ASN A 250 -23.73 8.90 7.72
CA ASN A 250 -24.69 9.51 8.62
C ASN A 250 -24.22 9.55 10.09
N THR A 251 -22.95 9.85 10.31
CA THR A 251 -22.33 9.93 11.64
C THR A 251 -21.32 11.09 11.69
N THR A 252 -20.93 11.49 12.88
CA THR A 252 -19.89 12.51 13.12
C THR A 252 -18.57 11.84 13.51
N VAL A 253 -17.48 12.62 13.48
CA VAL A 253 -16.16 12.16 13.96
C VAL A 253 -16.24 11.75 15.44
N GLU A 254 -16.93 12.55 16.27
CA GLU A 254 -17.05 12.26 17.71
C GLU A 254 -17.91 11.02 17.99
N GLU A 255 -19.04 10.84 17.32
CA GLU A 255 -19.87 9.62 17.45
C GLU A 255 -19.10 8.38 16.99
N THR A 256 -18.31 8.51 15.90
CA THR A 256 -17.47 7.44 15.38
C THR A 256 -16.36 7.08 16.39
N LYS A 257 -15.77 8.09 17.05
CA LYS A 257 -14.77 7.89 18.12
C LYS A 257 -15.34 7.09 19.28
N GLN A 258 -16.57 7.41 19.71
CA GLN A 258 -17.25 6.67 20.78
C GLN A 258 -17.54 5.22 20.39
N LYS A 259 -18.02 4.98 19.17
CA LYS A 259 -18.25 3.62 18.62
C LYS A 259 -16.95 2.82 18.56
N LEU A 260 -15.87 3.44 18.10
CA LEU A 260 -14.55 2.81 18.02
C LEU A 260 -14.02 2.45 19.41
N PHE A 261 -14.14 3.33 20.39
CA PHE A 261 -13.71 3.07 21.78
C PHE A 261 -14.48 1.89 22.39
N ALA A 262 -15.78 1.78 22.13
CA ALA A 262 -16.60 0.66 22.56
C ALA A 262 -16.13 -0.66 21.89
N ALA A 263 -15.91 -0.64 20.57
CA ALA A 263 -15.44 -1.79 19.80
C ALA A 263 -14.05 -2.27 20.24
N ILE A 264 -13.13 -1.36 20.54
CA ILE A 264 -11.79 -1.70 21.07
C ILE A 264 -11.93 -2.38 22.43
N LYS A 265 -12.70 -1.80 23.35
CA LYS A 265 -12.89 -2.37 24.71
C LYS A 265 -13.55 -3.75 24.69
N GLU A 266 -14.54 -3.95 23.84
CA GLU A 266 -15.21 -5.26 23.70
C GLU A 266 -14.24 -6.33 23.19
N ASN A 267 -13.41 -6.00 22.21
CA ASN A 267 -12.40 -6.91 21.69
C ASN A 267 -11.30 -7.25 22.71
N MET A 268 -10.87 -6.25 23.49
CA MET A 268 -9.87 -6.45 24.55
C MET A 268 -10.40 -7.39 25.63
N ASN A 269 -11.67 -7.24 26.06
CA ASN A 269 -12.29 -8.11 27.04
C ASN A 269 -12.39 -9.57 26.57
N GLN A 270 -12.68 -9.79 25.28
CA GLN A 270 -12.72 -11.14 24.69
C GLN A 270 -11.34 -11.85 24.65
N ILE A 271 -10.26 -11.10 24.67
CA ILE A 271 -8.89 -11.65 24.73
C ILE A 271 -8.56 -12.06 26.17
N TYR A 272 -8.89 -11.23 27.16
CA TYR A 272 -8.62 -11.51 28.58
C TYR A 272 -9.53 -12.61 29.19
N ASP A 273 -10.74 -12.82 28.64
CA ASP A 273 -11.64 -13.92 29.09
C ASP A 273 -11.23 -15.28 28.53
N LYS A 274 -10.21 -15.37 27.67
CA LYS A 274 -9.71 -16.63 27.09
C LYS A 274 -8.36 -17.10 27.65
N GLU A 275 -7.74 -16.32 28.54
CA GLU A 275 -6.58 -16.68 29.35
C GLU A 275 -7.01 -17.10 30.74
#